data_cd25b0eafb634ed231f865ace5edad63
#
_entry.id   cd25b0eafb634ed231f865ace5edad63
#
_cell.length_a   1.000
_cell.length_b   1.000
_cell.length_c   1.000
_cell.angle_alpha   90.00
_cell.angle_beta   90.00
_cell.angle_gamma   90.00
#
_symmetry.space_group_name_H-M   'P 1'
#
loop_
_entity.id
_entity.type
_entity.pdbx_description
1 polymer ?
#
loop_
_entity_poly.entity_id
_entity_poly.type
_entity_poly.pdbx_seq_one_letter_code
_entity_poly.pdbx_strand_id
1 'polypeptide(L)'
;FREGAVKAMGERAKVVIIGGGIAGCSALYHLAKMGCTDVLLLERDELTSGSTWHAAGNVPTYSTSYSVMQVQKYSAALYRELAKDKDFPISYHVTGSVRLAHSEERMAEFRHVKSMARANDMEYDMLTPAELVDRYPLLKTHDLLGALWDPLDGDIDPSQVTQAMARAARALGARVRRNERVTALRQHKNHEWTVTSLAAGVETEIECEIVINAAGYRAGEVMDLIGRHLPIMTMAHQYLITEEIDELAARTEPLPLLRDPDTSYYLRQERNGFILGPYEWQATPMWLDGIPDQFANMLWSEDLERLEKQILDAGERVPVLGEAGIAKVVNGPIPYAPDGNPYLGPERGMRNFFHCNTFSFGIAQGGGAGKAIAEWILNGRPEFDLWSIDRRRYKEYASTKYTIDKAVEVYQNEYAMGFPFEERPAGRPAYVSPLYEKLKKKGASYGARGGWERPTYFDPK
;
A
#
# COMPACT_ATOMS: atom_id res chain seq x y z
N PHE A 1 -16.81 -33.26 17.57
CA PHE A 1 -18.10 -32.68 17.99
C PHE A 1 -18.05 -31.20 17.63
N ARG A 2 -18.75 -30.74 16.56
CA ARG A 2 -19.05 -29.33 16.36
C ARG A 2 -20.23 -29.03 17.30
N GLU A 3 -19.97 -28.36 18.39
CA GLU A 3 -21.04 -27.68 19.14
C GLU A 3 -21.70 -26.70 18.16
N GLY A 4 -23.02 -26.84 17.97
CA GLY A 4 -23.77 -25.99 17.06
C GLY A 4 -23.71 -24.54 17.51
N ALA A 5 -23.13 -23.67 16.71
CA ALA A 5 -23.13 -22.23 16.98
C ALA A 5 -24.59 -21.74 17.11
N VAL A 6 -24.86 -20.92 18.09
CA VAL A 6 -26.17 -20.29 18.29
C VAL A 6 -26.39 -19.30 17.17
N LYS A 7 -27.47 -19.44 16.41
CA LYS A 7 -27.83 -18.57 15.29
C LYS A 7 -28.60 -17.37 15.80
N ALA A 8 -28.06 -16.15 15.61
CA ALA A 8 -28.77 -14.90 15.93
C ALA A 8 -29.78 -14.54 14.82
N MET A 9 -30.79 -13.71 15.17
CA MET A 9 -31.75 -13.18 14.17
C MET A 9 -31.00 -12.43 13.06
N GLY A 10 -31.47 -12.58 11.82
CA GLY A 10 -30.89 -11.93 10.64
C GLY A 10 -30.87 -10.40 10.79
N GLU A 11 -29.74 -9.83 10.42
CA GLU A 11 -29.47 -8.39 10.42
C GLU A 11 -29.34 -7.90 8.98
N ARG A 12 -29.51 -6.58 8.76
CA ARG A 12 -29.33 -5.97 7.44
C ARG A 12 -28.42 -4.75 7.50
N ALA A 13 -27.63 -4.58 6.45
CA ALA A 13 -26.86 -3.38 6.13
C ALA A 13 -26.91 -3.13 4.62
N LYS A 14 -26.82 -1.89 4.17
CA LYS A 14 -26.65 -1.62 2.74
C LYS A 14 -25.30 -2.07 2.23
N VAL A 15 -24.24 -1.75 2.98
CA VAL A 15 -22.86 -2.11 2.63
C VAL A 15 -22.20 -2.81 3.81
N VAL A 16 -21.55 -3.94 3.56
CA VAL A 16 -20.67 -4.61 4.53
C VAL A 16 -19.21 -4.45 4.07
N ILE A 17 -18.36 -3.95 4.96
CA ILE A 17 -16.92 -3.81 4.76
C ILE A 17 -16.21 -4.88 5.60
N ILE A 18 -15.32 -5.66 4.98
CA ILE A 18 -14.56 -6.72 5.64
C ILE A 18 -13.12 -6.23 5.82
N GLY A 19 -12.73 -5.94 7.08
CA GLY A 19 -11.39 -5.48 7.48
C GLY A 19 -11.37 -4.06 8.01
N GLY A 20 -10.76 -3.88 9.18
CA GLY A 20 -10.68 -2.62 9.94
C GLY A 20 -9.31 -1.93 9.89
N GLY A 21 -8.53 -2.15 8.83
CA GLY A 21 -7.32 -1.39 8.55
C GLY A 21 -7.61 -0.03 7.93
N ILE A 22 -6.56 0.70 7.54
CA ILE A 22 -6.65 2.06 6.96
C ILE A 22 -7.63 2.12 5.77
N ALA A 23 -7.60 1.13 4.88
CA ALA A 23 -8.44 1.10 3.67
C ALA A 23 -9.93 0.90 4.00
N GLY A 24 -10.26 -0.04 4.89
CA GLY A 24 -11.64 -0.29 5.31
C GLY A 24 -12.23 0.85 6.11
N CYS A 25 -11.47 1.44 7.05
CA CYS A 25 -11.91 2.60 7.82
C CYS A 25 -12.06 3.85 6.94
N SER A 26 -11.24 4.01 5.91
CA SER A 26 -11.37 5.09 4.92
C SER A 26 -12.62 4.90 4.06
N ALA A 27 -12.89 3.68 3.57
CA ALA A 27 -14.12 3.38 2.82
C ALA A 27 -15.38 3.65 3.68
N LEU A 28 -15.36 3.22 4.95
CA LEU A 28 -16.44 3.48 5.91
C LEU A 28 -16.68 4.99 6.08
N TYR A 29 -15.62 5.75 6.30
CA TYR A 29 -15.68 7.19 6.47
C TYR A 29 -16.27 7.91 5.25
N HIS A 30 -15.79 7.58 4.06
CA HIS A 30 -16.25 8.26 2.85
C HIS A 30 -17.69 7.89 2.48
N LEU A 31 -18.10 6.62 2.64
CA LEU A 31 -19.50 6.22 2.46
C LEU A 31 -20.41 7.00 3.40
N ALA A 32 -20.09 7.05 4.69
CA ALA A 32 -20.87 7.78 5.68
C ALA A 32 -20.91 9.29 5.39
N LYS A 33 -19.77 9.89 5.07
CA LYS A 33 -19.64 11.31 4.72
C LYS A 33 -20.43 11.69 3.46
N MET A 34 -20.58 10.78 2.51
CA MET A 34 -21.38 10.95 1.29
C MET A 34 -22.86 10.57 1.48
N GLY A 35 -23.31 10.37 2.72
CA GLY A 35 -24.72 10.12 3.07
C GLY A 35 -25.14 8.65 3.08
N CYS A 36 -24.26 7.70 2.77
CA CYS A 36 -24.54 6.28 2.94
C CYS A 36 -24.13 5.85 4.36
N THR A 37 -25.05 5.93 5.31
CA THR A 37 -24.79 5.65 6.73
C THR A 37 -25.14 4.23 7.15
N ASP A 38 -25.96 3.50 6.38
CA ASP A 38 -26.26 2.08 6.60
C ASP A 38 -25.10 1.20 6.13
N VAL A 39 -23.95 1.39 6.75
CA VAL A 39 -22.70 0.67 6.49
C VAL A 39 -22.24 -0.02 7.75
N LEU A 40 -21.86 -1.29 7.63
CA LEU A 40 -21.31 -2.09 8.70
C LEU A 40 -19.88 -2.54 8.33
N LEU A 41 -18.91 -2.19 9.17
CA LEU A 41 -17.56 -2.71 9.09
C LEU A 41 -17.39 -3.85 10.09
N LEU A 42 -16.89 -4.98 9.60
CA LEU A 42 -16.54 -6.17 10.39
C LEU A 42 -15.01 -6.32 10.43
N GLU A 43 -14.46 -6.34 11.63
CA GLU A 43 -13.04 -6.60 11.88
C GLU A 43 -12.89 -7.83 12.75
N ARG A 44 -12.06 -8.78 12.31
CA ARG A 44 -11.86 -10.05 12.99
C ARG A 44 -11.17 -9.93 14.35
N ASP A 45 -10.34 -8.89 14.50
CA ASP A 45 -9.59 -8.59 15.72
C ASP A 45 -9.90 -7.14 16.15
N GLU A 46 -8.89 -6.32 16.46
CA GLU A 46 -9.02 -4.90 16.72
C GLU A 46 -8.77 -4.07 15.46
N LEU A 47 -9.33 -2.85 15.41
CA LEU A 47 -8.97 -1.94 14.30
C LEU A 47 -7.46 -1.76 14.25
N THR A 48 -6.94 -1.72 13.05
CA THR A 48 -5.51 -1.58 12.72
C THR A 48 -4.64 -2.82 12.92
N SER A 49 -5.14 -3.90 13.47
CA SER A 49 -4.38 -5.10 13.89
C SER A 49 -3.57 -5.81 12.78
N GLY A 50 -3.87 -5.52 11.50
CA GLY A 50 -3.11 -6.01 10.35
C GLY A 50 -1.84 -5.20 10.09
N SER A 51 -1.52 -4.90 8.80
CA SER A 51 -0.32 -4.14 8.43
C SER A 51 -0.36 -2.66 8.87
N THR A 52 -1.52 -2.12 9.22
CA THR A 52 -1.70 -0.70 9.52
C THR A 52 -0.89 -0.25 10.74
N TRP A 53 -0.95 -0.99 11.87
CA TRP A 53 -0.36 -0.54 13.14
C TRP A 53 1.17 -0.47 13.12
N HIS A 54 1.82 -1.28 12.30
CA HIS A 54 3.28 -1.32 12.22
C HIS A 54 3.84 -0.60 10.99
N ALA A 55 3.01 0.13 10.25
CA ALA A 55 3.49 0.90 9.11
C ALA A 55 4.37 2.08 9.56
N ALA A 56 5.40 2.40 8.77
CA ALA A 56 6.33 3.50 9.08
C ALA A 56 5.68 4.90 9.06
N GLY A 57 4.45 5.01 8.57
CA GLY A 57 3.66 6.24 8.64
C GLY A 57 3.99 7.29 7.58
N ASN A 58 4.83 7.01 6.61
CA ASN A 58 5.14 7.95 5.52
C ASN A 58 3.90 8.25 4.65
N VAL A 59 3.73 9.52 4.28
CA VAL A 59 2.62 10.02 3.45
C VAL A 59 3.19 10.73 2.20
N PRO A 60 3.82 9.98 1.28
CA PRO A 60 4.33 10.56 0.04
C PRO A 60 3.21 10.91 -0.92
N THR A 61 3.41 12.00 -1.68
CA THR A 61 2.58 12.34 -2.84
C THR A 61 3.23 11.94 -4.16
N TYR A 62 4.52 11.63 -4.15
CA TYR A 62 5.29 11.15 -5.30
C TYR A 62 4.79 9.79 -5.80
N SER A 63 4.58 9.67 -7.11
CA SER A 63 4.39 8.41 -7.83
C SER A 63 4.76 8.57 -9.30
N THR A 64 5.26 7.51 -9.93
CA THR A 64 5.42 7.39 -11.39
C THR A 64 4.12 6.98 -12.09
N SER A 65 3.06 6.70 -11.32
CA SER A 65 1.71 6.40 -11.82
C SER A 65 0.77 7.57 -11.56
N TYR A 66 0.14 8.11 -12.62
CA TYR A 66 -0.84 9.18 -12.50
C TYR A 66 -2.02 8.82 -11.61
N SER A 67 -2.57 7.62 -11.74
CA SER A 67 -3.66 7.12 -10.89
C SER A 67 -3.29 7.09 -9.40
N VAL A 68 -2.10 6.56 -9.11
CA VAL A 68 -1.60 6.46 -7.72
C VAL A 68 -1.33 7.84 -7.15
N MET A 69 -0.74 8.75 -7.93
CA MET A 69 -0.46 10.13 -7.52
C MET A 69 -1.74 10.89 -7.11
N GLN A 70 -2.85 10.73 -7.84
CA GLN A 70 -4.15 11.32 -7.48
C GLN A 70 -4.65 10.81 -6.13
N VAL A 71 -4.57 9.50 -5.90
CA VAL A 71 -4.99 8.85 -4.66
C VAL A 71 -4.14 9.33 -3.48
N GLN A 72 -2.82 9.43 -3.64
CA GLN A 72 -1.89 9.91 -2.62
C GLN A 72 -2.08 11.39 -2.31
N LYS A 73 -2.23 12.25 -3.32
CA LYS A 73 -2.56 13.67 -3.14
C LYS A 73 -3.80 13.87 -2.27
N TYR A 74 -4.86 13.11 -2.59
CA TYR A 74 -6.09 13.19 -1.80
C TYR A 74 -5.89 12.68 -0.37
N SER A 75 -5.14 11.60 -0.17
CA SER A 75 -4.84 11.08 1.17
C SER A 75 -4.15 12.14 2.03
N ALA A 76 -3.11 12.77 1.51
CA ALA A 76 -2.38 13.83 2.21
C ALA A 76 -3.29 15.03 2.56
N ALA A 77 -4.17 15.44 1.64
CA ALA A 77 -5.14 16.51 1.89
C ALA A 77 -6.16 16.11 2.97
N LEU A 78 -6.70 14.89 2.90
CA LEU A 78 -7.63 14.37 3.89
C LEU A 78 -7.01 14.34 5.30
N TYR A 79 -5.77 13.88 5.40
CA TYR A 79 -5.10 13.76 6.70
C TYR A 79 -4.82 15.12 7.33
N ARG A 80 -4.50 16.14 6.51
CA ARG A 80 -4.41 17.55 6.98
C ARG A 80 -5.74 18.05 7.55
N GLU A 81 -6.87 17.69 6.94
CA GLU A 81 -8.20 18.04 7.47
C GLU A 81 -8.51 17.33 8.77
N LEU A 82 -8.25 16.03 8.84
CA LEU A 82 -8.47 15.24 10.06
C LEU A 82 -7.58 15.72 11.22
N ALA A 83 -6.36 16.17 10.94
CA ALA A 83 -5.44 16.70 11.96
C ALA A 83 -5.91 18.02 12.60
N LYS A 84 -6.92 18.70 12.03
CA LYS A 84 -7.52 19.92 12.61
C LYS A 84 -8.53 19.62 13.73
N ASP A 85 -8.95 18.34 13.89
CA ASP A 85 -9.87 17.93 14.94
C ASP A 85 -9.18 18.01 16.31
N LYS A 86 -9.62 18.97 17.14
CA LYS A 86 -9.05 19.18 18.49
C LYS A 86 -9.50 18.15 19.51
N ASP A 87 -10.64 17.50 19.27
CA ASP A 87 -11.21 16.50 20.16
C ASP A 87 -10.60 15.12 19.94
N PHE A 88 -9.97 14.92 18.77
CA PHE A 88 -9.24 13.71 18.43
C PHE A 88 -7.97 14.07 17.64
N PRO A 89 -6.98 14.66 18.31
CA PRO A 89 -5.74 15.05 17.63
C PRO A 89 -5.01 13.84 17.09
N ILE A 90 -4.50 13.97 15.87
CA ILE A 90 -3.63 12.97 15.24
C ILE A 90 -2.26 13.58 15.00
N SER A 91 -1.21 12.79 15.24
CA SER A 91 0.16 13.21 14.97
C SER A 91 0.40 13.14 13.45
N TYR A 92 0.33 14.29 12.80
CA TYR A 92 0.63 14.45 11.38
C TYR A 92 1.59 15.61 11.17
N HIS A 93 2.77 15.33 10.63
CA HIS A 93 3.83 16.29 10.39
C HIS A 93 4.07 16.42 8.90
N VAL A 94 3.91 17.62 8.36
CA VAL A 94 4.19 17.93 6.96
C VAL A 94 5.56 18.59 6.90
N THR A 95 6.59 17.77 6.77
CA THR A 95 8.00 18.19 6.78
C THR A 95 8.59 18.33 5.39
N GLY A 96 7.85 17.92 4.36
CA GLY A 96 8.37 17.73 3.03
C GLY A 96 9.26 16.50 2.91
N SER A 97 9.73 16.21 1.70
CA SER A 97 10.70 15.15 1.45
C SER A 97 11.72 15.52 0.38
N VAL A 98 12.92 14.96 0.51
CA VAL A 98 13.96 14.99 -0.50
C VAL A 98 14.17 13.59 -1.07
N ARG A 99 14.29 13.49 -2.41
CA ARG A 99 14.64 12.26 -3.12
C ARG A 99 15.95 12.49 -3.83
N LEU A 100 16.97 11.68 -3.51
CA LEU A 100 18.32 11.87 -4.01
C LEU A 100 18.49 11.31 -5.42
N ALA A 101 19.36 11.94 -6.21
CA ALA A 101 19.71 11.49 -7.56
C ALA A 101 21.22 11.38 -7.71
N HIS A 102 21.67 10.16 -8.05
CA HIS A 102 23.08 9.84 -8.29
C HIS A 102 23.44 9.86 -9.79
N SER A 103 22.43 9.93 -10.68
CA SER A 103 22.62 9.85 -12.13
C SER A 103 21.73 10.82 -12.90
N GLU A 104 22.12 11.11 -14.15
CA GLU A 104 21.29 11.93 -15.06
C GLU A 104 19.96 11.24 -15.41
N GLU A 105 19.94 9.91 -15.46
CA GLU A 105 18.73 9.12 -15.69
C GLU A 105 17.75 9.33 -14.55
N ARG A 106 18.22 9.33 -13.28
CA ARG A 106 17.38 9.61 -12.10
C ARG A 106 16.88 11.06 -12.11
N MET A 107 17.73 12.02 -12.48
CA MET A 107 17.33 13.41 -12.66
C MET A 107 16.28 13.55 -13.79
N ALA A 108 16.38 12.77 -14.87
CA ALA A 108 15.38 12.76 -15.94
C ALA A 108 14.04 12.19 -15.45
N GLU A 109 14.04 11.11 -14.67
CA GLU A 109 12.83 10.57 -14.03
C GLU A 109 12.18 11.64 -13.13
N PHE A 110 12.95 12.33 -12.30
CA PHE A 110 12.42 13.38 -11.43
C PHE A 110 11.81 14.56 -12.20
N ARG A 111 12.43 14.98 -13.31
CA ARG A 111 11.84 15.98 -14.21
C ARG A 111 10.50 15.52 -14.79
N HIS A 112 10.40 14.23 -15.16
CA HIS A 112 9.15 13.64 -15.62
C HIS A 112 8.07 13.64 -14.54
N VAL A 113 8.41 13.15 -13.33
CA VAL A 113 7.47 13.12 -12.19
C VAL A 113 7.06 14.53 -11.75
N LYS A 114 7.97 15.50 -11.76
CA LYS A 114 7.64 16.92 -11.54
C LYS A 114 6.59 17.42 -12.53
N SER A 115 6.70 17.04 -13.80
CA SER A 115 5.70 17.40 -14.82
C SER A 115 4.34 16.76 -14.56
N MET A 116 4.31 15.49 -14.10
CA MET A 116 3.08 14.81 -13.70
C MET A 116 2.46 15.44 -12.45
N ALA A 117 3.27 15.79 -11.46
CA ALA A 117 2.82 16.49 -10.26
C ALA A 117 2.12 17.80 -10.61
N ARG A 118 2.72 18.58 -11.50
CA ARG A 118 2.12 19.84 -12.00
C ARG A 118 0.79 19.60 -12.72
N ALA A 119 0.66 18.51 -13.48
CA ALA A 119 -0.62 18.12 -14.09
C ALA A 119 -1.68 17.68 -13.05
N ASN A 120 -1.27 17.43 -11.82
CA ASN A 120 -2.10 17.14 -10.65
C ASN A 120 -2.18 18.33 -9.68
N ASP A 121 -1.91 19.55 -10.10
CA ASP A 121 -1.88 20.77 -9.26
C ASP A 121 -0.99 20.62 -8.02
N MET A 122 0.19 20.03 -8.18
CA MET A 122 1.23 19.93 -7.15
C MET A 122 2.53 20.51 -7.71
N GLU A 123 3.24 21.26 -6.87
CA GLU A 123 4.52 21.86 -7.24
C GLU A 123 5.66 21.17 -6.51
N TYR A 124 6.53 20.52 -7.29
CA TYR A 124 7.79 19.96 -6.83
C TYR A 124 8.94 20.81 -7.33
N ASP A 125 10.06 20.80 -6.59
CA ASP A 125 11.27 21.52 -6.99
C ASP A 125 12.43 20.55 -7.25
N MET A 126 13.31 20.96 -8.17
CA MET A 126 14.60 20.29 -8.37
C MET A 126 15.64 21.06 -7.59
N LEU A 127 16.37 20.37 -6.72
CA LEU A 127 17.41 20.96 -5.88
C LEU A 127 18.80 20.61 -6.41
N THR A 128 19.70 21.60 -6.39
CA THR A 128 21.14 21.36 -6.52
C THR A 128 21.70 20.75 -5.24
N PRO A 129 22.90 20.12 -5.26
CA PRO A 129 23.53 19.61 -4.05
C PRO A 129 23.74 20.68 -2.96
N ALA A 130 23.98 21.93 -3.33
CA ALA A 130 24.11 23.04 -2.37
C ALA A 130 22.78 23.37 -1.67
N GLU A 131 21.70 23.53 -2.44
CA GLU A 131 20.35 23.74 -1.90
C GLU A 131 19.85 22.55 -1.05
N LEU A 132 20.31 21.34 -1.39
CA LEU A 132 19.99 20.13 -0.61
C LEU A 132 20.62 20.16 0.79
N VAL A 133 21.86 20.66 0.92
CA VAL A 133 22.52 20.83 2.23
C VAL A 133 21.75 21.82 3.12
N ASP A 134 21.21 22.89 2.55
CA ASP A 134 20.39 23.85 3.30
C ASP A 134 19.11 23.21 3.84
N ARG A 135 18.51 22.28 3.08
CA ARG A 135 17.29 21.55 3.48
C ARG A 135 17.57 20.39 4.44
N TYR A 136 18.70 19.72 4.24
CA TYR A 136 19.07 18.53 5.01
C TYR A 136 20.57 18.58 5.41
N PRO A 137 20.90 19.32 6.47
CA PRO A 137 22.31 19.65 6.83
C PRO A 137 23.15 18.43 7.23
N LEU A 138 22.54 17.29 7.52
CA LEU A 138 23.24 16.06 7.96
C LEU A 138 23.70 15.17 6.80
N LEU A 139 23.39 15.57 5.53
CA LEU A 139 23.73 14.78 4.33
C LEU A 139 25.15 15.04 3.82
N LYS A 140 25.82 13.97 3.40
CA LYS A 140 26.92 14.06 2.43
C LYS A 140 26.34 14.13 1.01
N THR A 141 26.75 15.12 0.24
CA THR A 141 26.18 15.41 -1.08
C THR A 141 27.19 15.41 -2.23
N HIS A 142 28.46 15.03 -1.95
CA HIS A 142 29.59 15.19 -2.88
C HIS A 142 29.49 14.38 -4.17
N ASP A 143 28.72 13.31 -4.16
CA ASP A 143 28.48 12.37 -5.28
C ASP A 143 27.08 12.49 -5.88
N LEU A 144 26.26 13.43 -5.40
CA LEU A 144 24.92 13.64 -5.89
C LEU A 144 24.88 14.66 -7.04
N LEU A 145 24.01 14.42 -8.02
CA LEU A 145 23.71 15.38 -9.07
C LEU A 145 22.62 16.38 -8.67
N GLY A 146 21.78 16.01 -7.71
CA GLY A 146 20.72 16.83 -7.17
C GLY A 146 19.66 16.03 -6.43
N ALA A 147 18.50 16.63 -6.22
CA ALA A 147 17.38 15.99 -5.56
C ALA A 147 16.04 16.52 -6.09
N LEU A 148 14.97 15.77 -5.88
CA LEU A 148 13.59 16.26 -5.99
C LEU A 148 13.10 16.62 -4.60
N TRP A 149 12.52 17.83 -4.48
CA TRP A 149 11.83 18.31 -3.30
C TRP A 149 10.31 18.21 -3.48
N ASP A 150 9.64 17.51 -2.56
CA ASP A 150 8.20 17.46 -2.44
C ASP A 150 7.78 18.16 -1.13
N PRO A 151 7.17 19.36 -1.16
CA PRO A 151 6.77 20.08 0.04
C PRO A 151 5.52 19.51 0.72
N LEU A 152 4.82 18.59 0.08
CA LEU A 152 3.54 18.04 0.55
C LEU A 152 3.70 16.76 1.36
N ASP A 153 4.85 16.11 1.27
CA ASP A 153 5.17 14.88 1.99
C ASP A 153 5.22 15.13 3.51
N GLY A 154 5.04 14.06 4.25
CA GLY A 154 5.11 14.07 5.69
C GLY A 154 4.98 12.69 6.29
N ASP A 155 4.80 12.63 7.58
CA ASP A 155 4.54 11.40 8.31
C ASP A 155 3.34 11.55 9.25
N ILE A 156 2.69 10.41 9.53
CA ILE A 156 1.49 10.36 10.36
C ILE A 156 1.52 9.10 11.23
N ASP A 157 0.88 9.16 12.41
CA ASP A 157 0.58 7.93 13.15
C ASP A 157 -0.50 7.12 12.44
N PRO A 158 -0.16 5.91 11.93
CA PRO A 158 -1.09 5.08 11.16
C PRO A 158 -2.35 4.66 11.91
N SER A 159 -2.20 4.37 13.21
CA SER A 159 -3.31 3.92 14.03
C SER A 159 -4.23 5.08 14.38
N GLN A 160 -3.68 6.24 14.72
CA GLN A 160 -4.48 7.43 15.03
C GLN A 160 -5.35 7.87 13.84
N VAL A 161 -4.79 7.99 12.65
CA VAL A 161 -5.58 8.40 11.46
C VAL A 161 -6.66 7.38 11.11
N THR A 162 -6.38 6.09 11.26
CA THR A 162 -7.36 5.02 11.02
C THR A 162 -8.51 5.09 12.02
N GLN A 163 -8.21 5.26 13.30
CA GLN A 163 -9.20 5.43 14.38
C GLN A 163 -10.01 6.72 14.21
N ALA A 164 -9.37 7.82 13.77
CA ALA A 164 -10.06 9.09 13.49
C ALA A 164 -11.14 8.92 12.42
N MET A 165 -10.81 8.24 11.31
CA MET A 165 -11.80 7.95 10.25
C MET A 165 -12.93 7.06 10.75
N ALA A 166 -12.63 5.99 11.48
CA ALA A 166 -13.64 5.10 12.04
C ALA A 166 -14.56 5.83 13.04
N ARG A 167 -13.99 6.70 13.91
CA ARG A 167 -14.74 7.54 14.85
C ARG A 167 -15.66 8.51 14.11
N ALA A 168 -15.14 9.23 13.12
CA ALA A 168 -15.93 10.17 12.34
C ALA A 168 -17.09 9.48 11.59
N ALA A 169 -16.85 8.31 11.02
CA ALA A 169 -17.88 7.52 10.36
C ALA A 169 -18.99 7.09 11.33
N ARG A 170 -18.61 6.64 12.54
CA ARG A 170 -19.57 6.26 13.59
C ARG A 170 -20.41 7.46 14.06
N ALA A 171 -19.81 8.63 14.18
CA ALA A 171 -20.54 9.86 14.50
C ALA A 171 -21.60 10.21 13.44
N LEU A 172 -21.40 9.78 12.19
CA LEU A 172 -22.37 9.92 11.10
C LEU A 172 -23.38 8.79 11.03
N GLY A 173 -23.29 7.76 11.89
CA GLY A 173 -24.25 6.66 11.98
C GLY A 173 -23.78 5.30 11.42
N ALA A 174 -22.57 5.21 10.86
CA ALA A 174 -21.99 3.95 10.43
C ALA A 174 -21.66 3.03 11.62
N ARG A 175 -21.69 1.72 11.40
CA ARG A 175 -21.49 0.70 12.43
C ARG A 175 -20.12 0.04 12.27
N VAL A 176 -19.46 -0.23 13.40
CA VAL A 176 -18.20 -0.97 13.47
C VAL A 176 -18.31 -2.07 14.50
N ARG A 177 -17.98 -3.29 14.10
CA ARG A 177 -17.86 -4.45 15.01
C ARG A 177 -16.46 -5.00 14.93
N ARG A 178 -15.86 -5.21 16.08
CA ARG A 178 -14.54 -5.79 16.26
C ARG A 178 -14.68 -7.17 16.88
N ASN A 179 -13.62 -7.97 16.79
CA ASN A 179 -13.62 -9.36 17.24
C ASN A 179 -14.74 -10.17 16.59
N GLU A 180 -15.05 -9.86 15.32
CA GLU A 180 -16.10 -10.48 14.53
C GLU A 180 -15.55 -10.86 13.13
N ARG A 181 -15.27 -12.15 12.97
CA ARG A 181 -14.68 -12.71 11.74
C ARG A 181 -15.76 -13.09 10.74
N VAL A 182 -15.61 -12.69 9.49
CA VAL A 182 -16.44 -13.20 8.39
C VAL A 182 -15.99 -14.64 8.06
N THR A 183 -16.94 -15.56 8.04
CA THR A 183 -16.71 -17.00 7.85
C THR A 183 -17.32 -17.56 6.58
N ALA A 184 -18.35 -16.90 6.02
CA ALA A 184 -18.93 -17.27 4.74
C ALA A 184 -19.53 -16.07 4.00
N LEU A 185 -19.55 -16.17 2.67
CA LEU A 185 -20.15 -15.22 1.76
C LEU A 185 -21.00 -15.97 0.74
N ARG A 186 -22.23 -15.53 0.55
CA ARG A 186 -23.15 -16.13 -0.43
C ARG A 186 -23.86 -15.05 -1.22
N GLN A 187 -23.70 -15.06 -2.55
CA GLN A 187 -24.44 -14.17 -3.44
C GLN A 187 -25.78 -14.77 -3.82
N HIS A 188 -26.83 -13.96 -3.80
CA HIS A 188 -28.17 -14.30 -4.23
C HIS A 188 -28.40 -14.03 -5.73
N LYS A 189 -29.53 -14.53 -6.27
CA LYS A 189 -29.89 -14.30 -7.69
C LYS A 189 -30.16 -12.83 -8.01
N ASN A 190 -30.58 -12.03 -7.03
CA ASN A 190 -30.79 -10.58 -7.15
C ASN A 190 -29.49 -9.78 -6.99
N HIS A 191 -28.34 -10.46 -6.87
CA HIS A 191 -27.01 -9.90 -6.64
C HIS A 191 -26.76 -9.27 -5.26
N GLU A 192 -27.67 -9.43 -4.31
CA GLU A 192 -27.43 -9.15 -2.89
C GLU A 192 -26.60 -10.28 -2.27
N TRP A 193 -26.13 -10.07 -1.04
CA TRP A 193 -25.25 -10.97 -0.32
C TRP A 193 -25.76 -11.33 1.06
N THR A 194 -25.54 -12.57 1.47
CA THR A 194 -25.50 -12.94 2.89
C THR A 194 -24.05 -13.03 3.31
N VAL A 195 -23.68 -12.27 4.31
CA VAL A 195 -22.39 -12.31 5.01
C VAL A 195 -22.59 -13.05 6.32
N THR A 196 -21.92 -14.19 6.51
CA THR A 196 -21.92 -14.89 7.80
C THR A 196 -20.70 -14.47 8.59
N SER A 197 -20.90 -14.03 9.82
CA SER A 197 -19.84 -13.66 10.75
C SER A 197 -19.88 -14.48 12.02
N LEU A 198 -18.76 -14.59 12.70
CA LEU A 198 -18.59 -15.32 13.96
C LEU A 198 -17.95 -14.40 15.00
N ALA A 199 -18.63 -14.20 16.12
CA ALA A 199 -18.14 -13.47 17.29
C ALA A 199 -18.47 -14.26 18.57
N ALA A 200 -17.48 -14.50 19.42
CA ALA A 200 -17.64 -15.20 20.70
C ALA A 200 -18.44 -16.54 20.60
N GLY A 201 -18.27 -17.28 19.50
CA GLY A 201 -18.97 -18.55 19.26
C GLY A 201 -20.40 -18.41 18.72
N VAL A 202 -20.88 -17.18 18.47
CA VAL A 202 -22.20 -16.91 17.88
C VAL A 202 -22.05 -16.56 16.41
N GLU A 203 -22.74 -17.31 15.53
CA GLU A 203 -22.86 -16.98 14.11
C GLU A 203 -24.01 -16.00 13.87
N THR A 204 -23.75 -14.97 13.08
CA THR A 204 -24.74 -13.99 12.65
C THR A 204 -24.78 -13.95 11.12
N GLU A 205 -25.97 -14.05 10.52
CA GLU A 205 -26.19 -13.79 9.11
C GLU A 205 -26.62 -12.33 8.90
N ILE A 206 -25.90 -11.63 8.00
CA ILE A 206 -26.12 -10.22 7.68
C ILE A 206 -26.46 -10.14 6.19
N GLU A 207 -27.67 -9.71 5.87
CA GLU A 207 -28.07 -9.43 4.49
C GLU A 207 -27.57 -8.06 4.06
N CYS A 208 -26.95 -7.96 2.89
CA CYS A 208 -26.48 -6.68 2.38
C CYS A 208 -26.54 -6.59 0.86
N GLU A 209 -26.60 -5.36 0.34
CA GLU A 209 -26.57 -5.12 -1.09
C GLU A 209 -25.14 -5.25 -1.63
N ILE A 210 -24.14 -4.77 -0.91
CA ILE A 210 -22.77 -4.60 -1.37
C ILE A 210 -21.78 -5.13 -0.33
N VAL A 211 -20.74 -5.82 -0.79
CA VAL A 211 -19.58 -6.25 0.01
C VAL A 211 -18.31 -5.55 -0.48
N ILE A 212 -17.51 -5.03 0.45
CA ILE A 212 -16.18 -4.49 0.19
C ILE A 212 -15.15 -5.38 0.90
N ASN A 213 -14.27 -6.02 0.13
CA ASN A 213 -13.10 -6.71 0.65
C ASN A 213 -11.98 -5.70 0.89
N ALA A 214 -11.74 -5.36 2.16
CA ALA A 214 -10.68 -4.47 2.64
C ALA A 214 -9.73 -5.21 3.62
N ALA A 215 -9.63 -6.54 3.52
CA ALA A 215 -8.98 -7.41 4.50
C ALA A 215 -7.43 -7.44 4.41
N GLY A 216 -6.79 -6.49 3.73
CA GLY A 216 -5.34 -6.36 3.68
C GLY A 216 -4.66 -7.63 3.18
N TYR A 217 -3.66 -8.15 3.90
CA TYR A 217 -2.96 -9.38 3.53
C TYR A 217 -3.86 -10.64 3.58
N ARG A 218 -5.01 -10.58 4.26
CA ARG A 218 -6.01 -11.66 4.28
C ARG A 218 -7.08 -11.54 3.18
N ALA A 219 -6.92 -10.60 2.26
CA ALA A 219 -7.91 -10.40 1.19
C ALA A 219 -8.08 -11.63 0.29
N GLY A 220 -7.05 -12.47 0.16
CA GLY A 220 -7.12 -13.77 -0.51
C GLY A 220 -8.07 -14.73 0.19
N GLU A 221 -8.00 -14.84 1.52
CA GLU A 221 -8.88 -15.70 2.33
C GLU A 221 -10.37 -15.31 2.15
N VAL A 222 -10.67 -14.02 2.02
CA VAL A 222 -12.03 -13.54 1.75
C VAL A 222 -12.51 -13.99 0.36
N MET A 223 -11.61 -14.00 -0.64
CA MET A 223 -11.95 -14.49 -1.98
C MET A 223 -12.12 -16.00 -2.03
N ASP A 224 -11.40 -16.75 -1.20
CA ASP A 224 -11.56 -18.20 -1.07
C ASP A 224 -12.96 -18.58 -0.57
N LEU A 225 -13.61 -17.75 0.27
CA LEU A 225 -15.00 -17.96 0.72
C LEU A 225 -16.01 -18.00 -0.43
N ILE A 226 -15.67 -17.44 -1.57
CA ILE A 226 -16.51 -17.41 -2.79
C ILE A 226 -15.91 -18.20 -3.95
N GLY A 227 -14.88 -19.01 -3.69
CA GLY A 227 -14.21 -19.87 -4.68
C GLY A 227 -13.48 -19.08 -5.76
N ARG A 228 -12.93 -17.91 -5.44
CA ARG A 228 -12.19 -17.04 -6.37
C ARG A 228 -10.75 -16.85 -5.93
N HIS A 229 -9.84 -16.79 -6.87
CA HIS A 229 -8.43 -16.49 -6.62
C HIS A 229 -8.16 -14.98 -6.68
N LEU A 230 -7.44 -14.46 -5.68
CA LEU A 230 -6.88 -13.12 -5.70
C LEU A 230 -5.35 -13.22 -5.85
N PRO A 231 -4.73 -12.62 -6.88
CA PRO A 231 -3.28 -12.62 -7.02
C PRO A 231 -2.63 -11.70 -5.98
N ILE A 232 -2.41 -12.21 -4.78
CA ILE A 232 -1.83 -11.50 -3.65
C ILE A 232 -0.73 -12.35 -3.02
N MET A 233 0.37 -11.69 -2.62
CA MET A 233 1.46 -12.29 -1.86
C MET A 233 1.78 -11.42 -0.67
N THR A 234 2.04 -12.02 0.47
CA THR A 234 2.55 -11.29 1.64
C THR A 234 4.06 -11.31 1.62
N MET A 235 4.66 -10.13 1.70
CA MET A 235 6.12 -9.97 1.79
C MET A 235 6.50 -9.59 3.22
N ALA A 236 7.65 -10.08 3.68
CA ALA A 236 8.28 -9.58 4.89
C ALA A 236 8.92 -8.23 4.58
N HIS A 237 8.57 -7.22 5.36
CA HIS A 237 9.17 -5.89 5.25
C HIS A 237 9.65 -5.41 6.62
N GLN A 238 10.85 -4.82 6.64
CA GLN A 238 11.46 -4.37 7.87
C GLN A 238 11.83 -2.89 7.81
N TYR A 239 11.81 -2.27 8.97
CA TYR A 239 12.51 -1.02 9.23
C TYR A 239 13.11 -1.06 10.63
N LEU A 240 14.14 -0.28 10.84
CA LEU A 240 14.73 -0.09 12.15
C LEU A 240 14.47 1.32 12.69
N ILE A 241 14.47 1.43 14.02
CA ILE A 241 14.42 2.68 14.77
C ILE A 241 15.74 2.79 15.50
N THR A 242 16.44 3.92 15.36
CA THR A 242 17.68 4.15 16.08
C THR A 242 17.44 4.56 17.52
N GLU A 243 18.48 4.47 18.33
CA GLU A 243 18.57 5.20 19.59
C GLU A 243 18.56 6.71 19.34
N GLU A 244 18.49 7.50 20.41
CA GLU A 244 18.53 8.96 20.33
C GLU A 244 19.86 9.46 19.77
N ILE A 245 19.80 10.52 18.97
CA ILE A 245 20.92 11.17 18.30
C ILE A 245 20.96 12.63 18.75
N ASP A 246 22.06 13.05 19.32
CA ASP A 246 22.21 14.38 19.92
C ASP A 246 21.95 15.51 18.92
N GLU A 247 22.38 15.34 17.66
CA GLU A 247 22.15 16.31 16.59
C GLU A 247 20.66 16.48 16.26
N LEU A 248 19.85 15.44 16.41
CA LEU A 248 18.39 15.52 16.25
C LEU A 248 17.73 16.14 17.47
N ALA A 249 18.21 15.78 18.68
CA ALA A 249 17.67 16.33 19.93
C ALA A 249 17.93 17.86 20.05
N ALA A 250 19.00 18.34 19.45
CA ALA A 250 19.36 19.77 19.44
C ALA A 250 18.55 20.61 18.41
N ARG A 251 17.79 19.98 17.51
CA ARG A 251 17.02 20.66 16.45
C ARG A 251 15.71 21.22 16.97
N THR A 252 15.35 22.39 16.52
CA THR A 252 14.03 23.01 16.76
C THR A 252 13.00 22.61 15.71
N GLU A 253 13.45 22.31 14.49
CA GLU A 253 12.62 21.91 13.36
C GLU A 253 12.98 20.49 12.92
N PRO A 254 11.99 19.63 12.65
CA PRO A 254 12.25 18.28 12.16
C PRO A 254 12.90 18.31 10.77
N LEU A 255 13.67 17.29 10.48
CA LEU A 255 14.21 17.07 9.14
C LEU A 255 13.08 16.63 8.17
N PRO A 256 13.19 16.99 6.89
CA PRO A 256 12.36 16.39 5.86
C PRO A 256 12.54 14.87 5.80
N LEU A 257 11.56 14.16 5.26
CA LEU A 257 11.78 12.77 4.89
C LEU A 257 12.85 12.70 3.80
N LEU A 258 13.67 11.65 3.86
CA LEU A 258 14.68 11.38 2.84
C LEU A 258 14.37 10.06 2.15
N ARG A 259 14.57 10.00 0.84
CA ARG A 259 14.63 8.76 0.08
C ARG A 259 15.88 8.74 -0.78
N ASP A 260 16.61 7.66 -0.69
CA ASP A 260 17.70 7.35 -1.61
C ASP A 260 17.29 6.15 -2.47
N PRO A 261 16.65 6.40 -3.63
CA PRO A 261 16.13 5.32 -4.44
C PRO A 261 17.23 4.47 -5.09
N ASP A 262 18.42 5.01 -5.30
CA ASP A 262 19.52 4.29 -5.95
C ASP A 262 20.23 3.33 -4.98
N THR A 263 20.10 3.55 -3.67
CA THR A 263 20.53 2.64 -2.60
C THR A 263 19.37 1.96 -1.86
N SER A 264 18.15 2.21 -2.32
CA SER A 264 16.90 1.49 -1.95
C SER A 264 16.48 1.62 -0.49
N TYR A 265 16.46 2.85 0.05
CA TYR A 265 15.91 3.10 1.39
C TYR A 265 15.16 4.43 1.51
N TYR A 266 14.37 4.54 2.57
CA TYR A 266 13.84 5.80 3.09
C TYR A 266 14.33 6.03 4.51
N LEU A 267 14.43 7.30 4.88
CA LEU A 267 14.80 7.75 6.22
C LEU A 267 13.84 8.84 6.65
N ARG A 268 13.33 8.77 7.88
CA ARG A 268 12.59 9.86 8.50
C ARG A 268 12.95 10.02 9.96
N GLN A 269 12.86 11.24 10.45
CA GLN A 269 13.03 11.51 11.87
C GLN A 269 11.85 10.90 12.66
N GLU A 270 12.15 10.22 13.75
CA GLU A 270 11.21 9.71 14.74
C GLU A 270 11.66 10.20 16.11
N ARG A 271 11.00 11.22 16.65
CA ARG A 271 11.46 11.93 17.86
C ARG A 271 12.92 12.42 17.71
N ASN A 272 13.81 11.92 18.56
CA ASN A 272 15.25 12.24 18.54
C ASN A 272 16.11 11.18 17.81
N GLY A 273 15.50 10.26 17.09
CA GLY A 273 16.17 9.24 16.30
C GLY A 273 15.66 9.19 14.87
N PHE A 274 16.00 8.14 14.15
CA PHE A 274 15.53 7.88 12.79
C PHE A 274 14.77 6.57 12.69
N ILE A 275 13.81 6.53 11.79
CA ILE A 275 13.33 5.30 11.14
C ILE A 275 14.08 5.17 9.83
N LEU A 276 14.79 4.04 9.64
CA LEU A 276 15.39 3.62 8.39
C LEU A 276 14.62 2.41 7.85
N GLY A 277 13.99 2.53 6.69
CA GLY A 277 13.22 1.46 6.06
C GLY A 277 13.73 1.18 4.65
N PRO A 278 14.49 0.10 4.46
CA PRO A 278 14.95 -0.33 3.15
C PRO A 278 13.91 -1.17 2.43
N TYR A 279 13.99 -1.18 1.08
CA TYR A 279 13.43 -2.23 0.23
C TYR A 279 14.60 -3.07 -0.25
N GLU A 280 14.98 -4.01 0.59
CA GLU A 280 16.15 -4.85 0.40
C GLU A 280 15.98 -5.82 -0.79
N TRP A 281 17.09 -6.16 -1.44
CA TRP A 281 17.07 -6.97 -2.66
C TRP A 281 16.90 -8.48 -2.40
N GLN A 282 16.87 -8.91 -1.12
CA GLN A 282 16.60 -10.29 -0.70
C GLN A 282 15.14 -10.46 -0.28
N ALA A 283 14.21 -10.06 -1.14
CA ALA A 283 12.77 -10.09 -0.87
C ALA A 283 12.28 -11.47 -0.42
N THR A 284 11.54 -11.52 0.69
CA THR A 284 11.08 -12.77 1.29
C THR A 284 9.55 -12.87 1.25
N PRO A 285 8.99 -13.75 0.39
CA PRO A 285 7.57 -14.08 0.42
C PRO A 285 7.26 -14.94 1.63
N MET A 286 6.15 -14.63 2.33
CA MET A 286 5.74 -15.27 3.56
C MET A 286 4.41 -16.00 3.40
N TRP A 287 4.19 -17.00 4.27
CA TRP A 287 2.93 -17.73 4.35
C TRP A 287 2.52 -18.42 3.04
N LEU A 288 3.47 -19.08 2.41
CA LEU A 288 3.22 -19.85 1.17
C LEU A 288 2.19 -20.96 1.35
N ASP A 289 2.06 -21.49 2.56
CA ASP A 289 1.14 -22.57 2.94
C ASP A 289 -0.11 -22.05 3.70
N GLY A 290 -0.31 -20.73 3.75
CA GLY A 290 -1.45 -20.09 4.42
C GLY A 290 -1.06 -19.21 5.62
N ILE A 291 -1.93 -18.27 5.94
CA ILE A 291 -1.72 -17.29 7.01
C ILE A 291 -2.17 -17.91 8.35
N PRO A 292 -1.34 -17.89 9.42
CA PRO A 292 -1.75 -18.40 10.73
C PRO A 292 -2.98 -17.64 11.25
N ASP A 293 -3.96 -18.37 11.76
CA ASP A 293 -5.25 -17.82 12.16
C ASP A 293 -5.13 -16.73 13.24
N GLN A 294 -4.24 -16.94 14.20
CA GLN A 294 -4.02 -16.04 15.35
C GLN A 294 -3.07 -14.87 15.05
N PHE A 295 -2.56 -14.73 13.82
CA PHE A 295 -1.62 -13.67 13.52
C PHE A 295 -2.33 -12.30 13.39
N ALA A 296 -2.31 -11.54 14.47
CA ALA A 296 -2.79 -10.17 14.56
C ALA A 296 -1.99 -9.42 15.64
N ASN A 297 -1.67 -8.16 15.41
CA ASN A 297 -0.77 -7.37 16.26
C ASN A 297 0.56 -8.08 16.59
N MET A 298 1.06 -8.84 15.63
CA MET A 298 2.29 -9.61 15.76
C MET A 298 3.31 -9.17 14.72
N LEU A 299 4.58 -9.34 15.05
CA LEU A 299 5.73 -9.16 14.17
C LEU A 299 6.52 -10.45 14.09
N TRP A 300 7.28 -10.58 13.02
CA TRP A 300 8.31 -11.63 12.95
C TRP A 300 9.58 -11.20 13.68
N SER A 301 10.47 -12.14 13.91
CA SER A 301 11.81 -11.85 14.40
C SER A 301 12.55 -10.92 13.44
N GLU A 302 13.43 -10.12 13.98
CA GLU A 302 14.34 -9.28 13.20
C GLU A 302 15.28 -10.11 12.33
N ASP A 303 15.66 -9.54 11.19
CA ASP A 303 16.61 -10.12 10.24
C ASP A 303 17.48 -8.99 9.68
N LEU A 304 18.44 -8.57 10.51
CA LEU A 304 19.34 -7.46 10.20
C LEU A 304 20.32 -7.77 9.07
N GLU A 305 20.65 -9.04 8.86
CA GLU A 305 21.55 -9.46 7.78
C GLU A 305 21.00 -9.02 6.40
N ARG A 306 19.70 -9.12 6.21
CA ARG A 306 19.05 -8.63 4.96
C ARG A 306 19.14 -7.11 4.78
N LEU A 307 19.32 -6.35 5.86
CA LEU A 307 19.34 -4.89 5.84
C LEU A 307 20.76 -4.32 5.84
N GLU A 308 21.79 -5.15 6.03
CA GLU A 308 23.17 -4.73 6.28
C GLU A 308 23.65 -3.70 5.25
N LYS A 309 23.46 -3.99 3.95
CA LYS A 309 23.92 -3.08 2.90
C LYS A 309 23.23 -1.71 2.98
N GLN A 310 21.94 -1.65 3.16
CA GLN A 310 21.18 -0.39 3.22
C GLN A 310 21.52 0.39 4.50
N ILE A 311 21.80 -0.30 5.61
CA ILE A 311 22.25 0.32 6.85
C ILE A 311 23.61 1.01 6.64
N LEU A 312 24.54 0.32 5.99
CA LEU A 312 25.85 0.87 5.66
C LEU A 312 25.76 2.06 4.69
N ASP A 313 25.02 1.90 3.59
CA ASP A 313 24.82 2.96 2.59
C ASP A 313 24.16 4.21 3.22
N ALA A 314 23.18 4.01 4.09
CA ALA A 314 22.51 5.11 4.79
C ALA A 314 23.43 5.80 5.82
N GLY A 315 24.26 5.04 6.52
CA GLY A 315 25.27 5.57 7.45
C GLY A 315 26.38 6.35 6.73
N GLU A 316 26.77 5.93 5.53
CA GLU A 316 27.71 6.71 4.70
C GLU A 316 27.07 8.01 4.22
N ARG A 317 25.79 8.02 3.87
CA ARG A 317 25.01 9.17 3.41
C ARG A 317 24.70 10.16 4.54
N VAL A 318 24.34 9.65 5.72
CA VAL A 318 23.99 10.41 6.93
C VAL A 318 24.86 9.93 8.08
N PRO A 319 26.09 10.49 8.29
CA PRO A 319 27.07 9.95 9.21
C PRO A 319 26.58 9.74 10.65
N VAL A 320 25.79 10.65 11.18
CA VAL A 320 25.22 10.53 12.53
C VAL A 320 24.31 9.29 12.70
N LEU A 321 23.73 8.80 11.61
CA LEU A 321 22.97 7.54 11.60
C LEU A 321 23.91 6.33 11.75
N GLY A 322 25.10 6.37 11.11
CA GLY A 322 26.09 5.29 11.18
C GLY A 322 26.73 5.13 12.57
N GLU A 323 26.63 6.15 13.43
CA GLU A 323 27.13 6.14 14.81
C GLU A 323 26.05 5.74 15.83
N ALA A 324 24.78 5.74 15.43
CA ALA A 324 23.66 5.47 16.33
C ALA A 324 23.44 3.97 16.54
N GLY A 325 23.08 3.58 17.77
CA GLY A 325 22.60 2.24 18.09
C GLY A 325 21.20 1.97 17.50
N ILE A 326 20.84 0.69 17.43
CA ILE A 326 19.49 0.25 17.01
C ILE A 326 18.63 0.02 18.25
N ALA A 327 17.59 0.82 18.43
CA ALA A 327 16.66 0.68 19.55
C ALA A 327 15.60 -0.40 19.28
N LYS A 328 15.16 -0.55 18.03
CA LYS A 328 14.11 -1.51 17.66
C LYS A 328 14.13 -1.84 16.17
N VAL A 329 13.81 -3.09 15.85
CA VAL A 329 13.47 -3.52 14.48
C VAL A 329 11.99 -3.89 14.43
N VAL A 330 11.32 -3.48 13.37
CA VAL A 330 9.93 -3.83 13.07
C VAL A 330 9.95 -4.65 11.78
N ASN A 331 9.59 -5.95 11.89
CA ASN A 331 9.52 -6.86 10.76
C ASN A 331 8.10 -7.40 10.65
N GLY A 332 7.34 -6.95 9.66
CA GLY A 332 5.92 -7.24 9.55
C GLY A 332 5.41 -7.49 8.14
N PRO A 333 4.17 -8.01 8.04
CA PRO A 333 3.56 -8.35 6.77
C PRO A 333 3.13 -7.12 5.98
N ILE A 334 3.51 -7.07 4.70
CA ILE A 334 2.91 -6.16 3.72
C ILE A 334 2.37 -6.93 2.51
N PRO A 335 1.15 -6.62 2.04
CA PRO A 335 0.57 -7.30 0.89
C PRO A 335 1.05 -6.69 -0.42
N TYR A 336 1.38 -7.56 -1.38
CA TYR A 336 1.79 -7.20 -2.74
C TYR A 336 0.92 -7.86 -3.80
N ALA A 337 0.48 -7.06 -4.77
CA ALA A 337 0.01 -7.54 -6.06
C ALA A 337 1.22 -7.81 -6.98
N PRO A 338 1.05 -8.51 -8.12
CA PRO A 338 2.16 -8.77 -9.04
C PRO A 338 2.85 -7.54 -9.64
N ASP A 339 2.24 -6.36 -9.55
CA ASP A 339 2.79 -5.06 -9.99
C ASP A 339 3.04 -4.08 -8.83
N GLY A 340 2.91 -4.53 -7.58
CA GLY A 340 3.06 -3.68 -6.40
C GLY A 340 1.89 -2.70 -6.14
N ASN A 341 0.96 -2.55 -7.07
CA ASN A 341 -0.15 -1.61 -6.94
C ASN A 341 -1.38 -2.23 -6.24
N PRO A 342 -2.17 -1.46 -5.52
CA PRO A 342 -3.35 -1.97 -4.81
C PRO A 342 -4.45 -2.48 -5.75
N TYR A 343 -5.43 -3.15 -5.16
CA TYR A 343 -6.66 -3.53 -5.83
C TYR A 343 -7.81 -2.61 -5.41
N LEU A 344 -8.32 -1.84 -6.36
CA LEU A 344 -9.53 -1.02 -6.24
C LEU A 344 -10.56 -1.42 -7.27
N GLY A 345 -11.85 -1.24 -6.91
CA GLY A 345 -12.96 -1.43 -7.84
C GLY A 345 -13.62 -2.81 -7.78
N PRO A 346 -14.57 -3.08 -8.72
CA PRO A 346 -15.40 -4.28 -8.68
C PRO A 346 -14.63 -5.56 -9.03
N GLU A 347 -15.08 -6.68 -8.47
CA GLU A 347 -14.60 -7.99 -8.89
C GLU A 347 -15.16 -8.35 -10.28
N ARG A 348 -14.32 -8.95 -11.11
CA ARG A 348 -14.68 -9.34 -12.48
C ARG A 348 -15.78 -10.40 -12.50
N GLY A 349 -16.84 -10.12 -13.26
CA GLY A 349 -17.97 -11.04 -13.43
C GLY A 349 -18.83 -11.23 -12.17
N MET A 350 -18.70 -10.36 -11.19
CA MET A 350 -19.45 -10.38 -9.94
C MET A 350 -20.02 -9.00 -9.64
N ARG A 351 -21.32 -8.91 -9.44
CA ARG A 351 -21.96 -7.63 -9.11
C ARG A 351 -21.89 -7.39 -7.61
N ASN A 352 -21.79 -6.11 -7.25
CA ASN A 352 -21.87 -5.64 -5.86
C ASN A 352 -20.81 -6.23 -4.92
N PHE A 353 -19.66 -6.64 -5.49
CA PHE A 353 -18.47 -7.01 -4.74
C PHE A 353 -17.30 -6.14 -5.18
N PHE A 354 -16.71 -5.44 -4.22
CA PHE A 354 -15.63 -4.48 -4.46
C PHE A 354 -14.37 -4.82 -3.69
N HIS A 355 -13.24 -4.41 -4.22
CA HIS A 355 -11.93 -4.49 -3.58
C HIS A 355 -11.43 -3.12 -3.16
N CYS A 356 -10.85 -3.06 -1.98
CA CYS A 356 -10.07 -1.94 -1.45
C CYS A 356 -8.96 -2.52 -0.59
N ASN A 357 -7.99 -3.20 -1.20
CA ASN A 357 -6.99 -4.00 -0.49
C ASN A 357 -5.65 -4.10 -1.24
N THR A 358 -4.72 -4.88 -0.67
CA THR A 358 -3.40 -5.19 -1.26
C THR A 358 -2.52 -3.93 -1.43
N PHE A 359 -2.52 -3.08 -0.42
CA PHE A 359 -1.71 -1.86 -0.42
C PHE A 359 -0.31 -2.13 0.13
N SER A 360 0.72 -2.02 -0.67
CA SER A 360 2.11 -1.94 -0.22
C SER A 360 2.39 -0.59 0.49
N PHE A 361 1.79 0.50 0.01
CA PHE A 361 1.85 1.85 0.59
C PHE A 361 0.51 2.26 1.21
N GLY A 362 0.00 1.44 2.15
CA GLY A 362 -1.36 1.57 2.67
C GLY A 362 -1.69 2.92 3.27
N ILE A 363 -0.77 3.52 4.03
CA ILE A 363 -1.01 4.82 4.68
C ILE A 363 -1.08 5.93 3.63
N ALA A 364 -0.15 5.94 2.68
CA ALA A 364 -0.14 6.95 1.62
C ALA A 364 -1.38 6.88 0.71
N GLN A 365 -1.92 5.70 0.47
CA GLN A 365 -2.97 5.47 -0.54
C GLN A 365 -4.36 5.27 0.06
N GLY A 366 -4.46 4.80 1.30
CA GLY A 366 -5.72 4.37 1.91
C GLY A 366 -6.78 5.45 2.00
N GLY A 367 -6.39 6.70 2.27
CA GLY A 367 -7.32 7.82 2.32
C GLY A 367 -8.06 8.04 1.01
N GLY A 368 -7.33 8.19 -0.09
CA GLY A 368 -7.90 8.39 -1.43
C GLY A 368 -8.59 7.15 -1.98
N ALA A 369 -8.10 5.96 -1.64
CA ALA A 369 -8.71 4.71 -2.03
C ALA A 369 -10.13 4.56 -1.48
N GLY A 370 -10.36 4.91 -0.22
CA GLY A 370 -11.70 4.89 0.39
C GLY A 370 -12.66 5.85 -0.29
N LYS A 371 -12.21 7.07 -0.67
CA LYS A 371 -13.01 8.00 -1.48
C LYS A 371 -13.40 7.38 -2.81
N ALA A 372 -12.41 6.85 -3.52
CA ALA A 372 -12.63 6.28 -4.84
C ALA A 372 -13.65 5.12 -4.83
N ILE A 373 -13.58 4.23 -3.83
CA ILE A 373 -14.55 3.13 -3.68
C ILE A 373 -15.94 3.64 -3.31
N ALA A 374 -16.04 4.63 -2.41
CA ALA A 374 -17.32 5.23 -2.05
C ALA A 374 -18.00 5.89 -3.27
N GLU A 375 -17.25 6.64 -4.07
CA GLU A 375 -17.75 7.23 -5.32
C GLU A 375 -18.15 6.16 -6.33
N TRP A 376 -17.36 5.10 -6.47
CA TRP A 376 -17.70 4.02 -7.40
C TRP A 376 -19.03 3.37 -7.05
N ILE A 377 -19.26 3.12 -5.75
CA ILE A 377 -20.48 2.53 -5.23
C ILE A 377 -21.69 3.47 -5.39
N LEU A 378 -21.54 4.74 -5.04
CA LEU A 378 -22.65 5.69 -4.97
C LEU A 378 -22.95 6.37 -6.30
N ASN A 379 -21.91 6.66 -7.10
CA ASN A 379 -22.02 7.42 -8.34
C ASN A 379 -21.82 6.54 -9.60
N GLY A 380 -21.49 5.24 -9.42
CA GLY A 380 -21.22 4.30 -10.51
C GLY A 380 -19.82 4.44 -11.12
N ARG A 381 -19.05 5.46 -10.74
CA ARG A 381 -17.67 5.70 -11.17
C ARG A 381 -16.92 6.57 -10.14
N PRO A 382 -15.59 6.37 -9.98
CA PRO A 382 -14.75 7.28 -9.23
C PRO A 382 -14.47 8.55 -10.02
N GLU A 383 -14.08 9.62 -9.33
CA GLU A 383 -13.55 10.84 -9.93
C GLU A 383 -12.15 10.61 -10.51
N PHE A 384 -11.33 9.81 -9.80
CA PHE A 384 -9.97 9.49 -10.21
C PHE A 384 -9.94 8.51 -11.38
N ASP A 385 -8.91 8.65 -12.24
CA ASP A 385 -8.52 7.57 -13.14
C ASP A 385 -7.84 6.44 -12.36
N LEU A 386 -8.47 5.27 -12.35
CA LEU A 386 -8.00 4.13 -11.56
C LEU A 386 -7.55 2.93 -12.40
N TRP A 387 -7.41 3.07 -13.72
CA TRP A 387 -7.18 1.89 -14.58
C TRP A 387 -5.94 1.08 -14.20
N SER A 388 -4.86 1.75 -13.74
CA SER A 388 -3.61 1.09 -13.35
C SER A 388 -3.70 0.34 -12.02
N ILE A 389 -4.72 0.62 -11.21
CA ILE A 389 -4.98 0.01 -9.91
C ILE A 389 -6.32 -0.71 -9.82
N ASP A 390 -7.07 -0.75 -10.94
CA ASP A 390 -8.32 -1.49 -11.06
C ASP A 390 -8.06 -3.00 -10.86
N ARG A 391 -8.86 -3.64 -9.99
CA ARG A 391 -8.74 -5.08 -9.71
C ARG A 391 -8.83 -5.93 -10.99
N ARG A 392 -9.59 -5.51 -11.98
CA ARG A 392 -9.86 -6.24 -13.23
C ARG A 392 -8.67 -6.30 -14.20
N ARG A 393 -7.54 -5.64 -13.88
CA ARG A 393 -6.31 -5.70 -14.68
C ARG A 393 -5.67 -7.10 -14.71
N TYR A 394 -5.93 -7.91 -13.67
CA TYR A 394 -5.49 -9.30 -13.61
C TYR A 394 -6.63 -10.27 -13.92
N LYS A 395 -6.28 -11.31 -14.66
CA LYS A 395 -7.14 -12.41 -15.07
C LYS A 395 -6.55 -13.74 -14.59
N GLU A 396 -7.04 -14.82 -15.12
CA GLU A 396 -6.69 -16.19 -14.75
C GLU A 396 -5.20 -16.55 -14.99
N TYR A 397 -4.48 -15.77 -15.80
CA TYR A 397 -3.05 -15.96 -16.01
C TYR A 397 -2.20 -15.67 -14.75
N ALA A 398 -2.72 -14.83 -13.88
CA ALA A 398 -2.05 -14.48 -12.63
C ALA A 398 -2.23 -15.61 -11.59
N SER A 399 -1.61 -16.76 -11.84
CA SER A 399 -1.58 -17.90 -10.94
C SER A 399 -0.81 -17.58 -9.65
N THR A 400 -0.89 -18.46 -8.65
CA THR A 400 -0.11 -18.34 -7.41
C THR A 400 1.39 -18.22 -7.70
N LYS A 401 1.93 -19.11 -8.57
CA LYS A 401 3.35 -19.05 -8.95
C LYS A 401 3.70 -17.72 -9.62
N TYR A 402 2.91 -17.27 -10.60
CA TYR A 402 3.09 -15.98 -11.26
C TYR A 402 3.11 -14.83 -10.23
N THR A 403 2.19 -14.89 -9.28
CA THR A 403 2.04 -13.85 -8.24
C THR A 403 3.27 -13.81 -7.33
N ILE A 404 3.76 -14.96 -6.88
CA ILE A 404 4.97 -15.05 -6.06
C ILE A 404 6.18 -14.49 -6.81
N ASP A 405 6.44 -15.01 -8.03
CA ASP A 405 7.58 -14.60 -8.84
C ASP A 405 7.58 -13.09 -9.09
N LYS A 406 6.40 -12.52 -9.42
CA LYS A 406 6.23 -11.10 -9.68
C LYS A 406 6.31 -10.23 -8.42
N ALA A 407 5.73 -10.66 -7.31
CA ALA A 407 5.78 -9.89 -6.06
C ALA A 407 7.22 -9.77 -5.55
N VAL A 408 8.01 -10.85 -5.64
CA VAL A 408 9.44 -10.83 -5.30
C VAL A 408 10.20 -9.86 -6.23
N GLU A 409 10.02 -9.96 -7.54
CA GLU A 409 10.68 -9.08 -8.52
C GLU A 409 10.32 -7.61 -8.29
N VAL A 410 9.05 -7.30 -8.04
CA VAL A 410 8.58 -5.93 -7.83
C VAL A 410 9.11 -5.36 -6.52
N TYR A 411 9.06 -6.13 -5.42
CA TYR A 411 9.63 -5.71 -4.13
C TYR A 411 11.12 -5.34 -4.25
N GLN A 412 11.92 -6.22 -4.89
CA GLN A 412 13.35 -6.00 -5.10
C GLN A 412 13.66 -4.76 -5.95
N ASN A 413 12.70 -4.33 -6.78
CA ASN A 413 12.82 -3.21 -7.69
C ASN A 413 11.91 -2.03 -7.33
N GLU A 414 11.50 -1.90 -6.06
CA GLU A 414 10.55 -0.88 -5.62
C GLU A 414 11.02 0.54 -5.96
N TYR A 415 12.33 0.78 -5.84
CA TYR A 415 12.96 2.06 -6.17
C TYR A 415 13.71 2.09 -7.51
N ALA A 416 13.71 1.00 -8.25
CA ALA A 416 14.39 0.96 -9.54
C ALA A 416 13.67 1.85 -10.56
N MET A 417 14.45 2.56 -11.38
CA MET A 417 13.91 3.32 -12.51
C MET A 417 13.25 2.40 -13.52
N GLY A 418 12.09 2.82 -14.04
CA GLY A 418 11.41 2.14 -15.13
C GLY A 418 11.89 2.71 -16.48
N PHE A 419 12.79 2.01 -17.18
CA PHE A 419 13.21 2.43 -18.50
C PHE A 419 12.14 2.15 -19.57
N PRO A 420 12.03 2.99 -20.61
CA PRO A 420 11.11 2.74 -21.71
C PRO A 420 11.35 1.37 -22.34
N PHE A 421 10.26 0.59 -22.52
CA PHE A 421 10.28 -0.76 -23.09
C PHE A 421 11.04 -1.82 -22.27
N GLU A 422 11.41 -1.52 -21.04
CA GLU A 422 11.93 -2.52 -20.11
C GLU A 422 10.87 -3.59 -19.83
N GLU A 423 11.28 -4.85 -19.91
CA GLU A 423 10.43 -6.00 -19.64
C GLU A 423 11.11 -6.93 -18.64
N ARG A 424 10.62 -6.97 -17.43
CA ARG A 424 11.17 -7.80 -16.37
C ARG A 424 10.75 -9.26 -16.54
N PRO A 425 11.65 -10.25 -16.27
CA PRO A 425 11.47 -11.64 -16.66
C PRO A 425 10.55 -12.48 -15.78
N ALA A 426 10.33 -12.11 -14.51
CA ALA A 426 9.61 -12.97 -13.58
C ALA A 426 8.18 -13.29 -14.06
N GLY A 427 7.72 -14.51 -13.82
CA GLY A 427 6.39 -14.97 -14.20
C GLY A 427 6.13 -15.11 -15.71
N ARG A 428 7.14 -14.96 -16.55
CA ARG A 428 7.00 -15.03 -18.02
C ARG A 428 7.55 -16.35 -18.60
N PRO A 429 6.96 -16.87 -19.72
CA PRO A 429 5.72 -16.42 -20.34
C PRO A 429 4.47 -16.89 -19.59
N ALA A 430 3.41 -16.04 -19.48
CA ALA A 430 2.12 -16.46 -18.93
C ALA A 430 1.18 -16.98 -20.02
N TYR A 431 0.93 -16.18 -21.07
CA TYR A 431 0.20 -16.58 -22.26
C TYR A 431 1.04 -16.38 -23.51
N VAL A 432 0.98 -17.37 -24.42
CA VAL A 432 1.70 -17.31 -25.72
C VAL A 432 0.73 -17.57 -26.87
N SER A 433 0.99 -16.91 -27.99
CA SER A 433 0.27 -17.19 -29.24
C SER A 433 0.80 -18.49 -29.92
N PRO A 434 0.03 -19.11 -30.82
CA PRO A 434 0.51 -20.26 -31.59
C PRO A 434 1.78 -19.97 -32.42
N LEU A 435 2.08 -18.68 -32.65
CA LEU A 435 3.26 -18.28 -33.42
C LEU A 435 4.49 -18.00 -32.53
N TYR A 436 4.36 -18.05 -31.23
CA TYR A 436 5.40 -17.65 -30.26
C TYR A 436 6.75 -18.30 -30.57
N GLU A 437 6.80 -19.62 -30.58
CA GLU A 437 8.05 -20.37 -30.81
C GLU A 437 8.65 -20.11 -32.21
N LYS A 438 7.79 -19.95 -33.21
CA LYS A 438 8.25 -19.68 -34.61
C LYS A 438 8.87 -18.27 -34.69
N LEU A 439 8.29 -17.31 -34.03
CA LEU A 439 8.81 -15.92 -34.05
C LEU A 439 10.04 -15.79 -33.14
N LYS A 440 10.09 -16.48 -32.03
CA LYS A 440 11.27 -16.55 -31.16
C LYS A 440 12.49 -17.10 -31.88
N LYS A 441 12.31 -18.18 -32.66
CA LYS A 441 13.37 -18.72 -33.52
C LYS A 441 13.85 -17.76 -34.62
N LYS A 442 13.03 -16.77 -34.96
CA LYS A 442 13.39 -15.69 -35.90
C LYS A 442 14.02 -14.47 -35.21
N GLY A 443 14.32 -14.54 -33.92
CA GLY A 443 14.93 -13.45 -33.17
C GLY A 443 13.93 -12.42 -32.65
N ALA A 444 12.64 -12.79 -32.46
CA ALA A 444 11.68 -11.90 -31.85
C ALA A 444 11.99 -11.66 -30.37
N SER A 445 12.06 -10.40 -29.98
CA SER A 445 12.03 -9.92 -28.60
C SER A 445 10.57 -9.66 -28.18
N TYR A 446 10.23 -9.97 -26.93
CA TYR A 446 8.84 -9.95 -26.48
C TYR A 446 8.61 -8.98 -25.31
N GLY A 447 7.47 -8.28 -25.36
CA GLY A 447 6.89 -7.58 -24.23
C GLY A 447 5.59 -8.23 -23.79
N ALA A 448 5.27 -8.18 -22.48
CA ALA A 448 4.06 -8.74 -21.93
C ALA A 448 2.95 -7.68 -21.76
N ARG A 449 1.74 -7.99 -22.20
CA ARG A 449 0.55 -7.14 -22.02
C ARG A 449 -0.66 -7.99 -21.67
N GLY A 450 -1.21 -7.78 -20.47
CA GLY A 450 -2.36 -8.56 -19.97
C GLY A 450 -2.10 -10.06 -19.95
N GLY A 451 -0.88 -10.46 -19.62
CA GLY A 451 -0.40 -11.85 -19.61
C GLY A 451 0.05 -12.40 -20.95
N TRP A 452 -0.20 -11.71 -22.07
CA TRP A 452 0.17 -12.17 -23.40
C TRP A 452 1.55 -11.69 -23.82
N GLU A 453 2.39 -12.63 -24.26
CA GLU A 453 3.65 -12.32 -24.94
C GLU A 453 3.35 -11.76 -26.34
N ARG A 454 3.88 -10.57 -26.63
CA ARG A 454 3.74 -9.89 -27.91
C ARG A 454 5.13 -9.56 -28.46
N PRO A 455 5.44 -9.91 -29.70
CA PRO A 455 6.72 -9.50 -30.31
C PRO A 455 6.76 -7.96 -30.41
N THR A 456 7.80 -7.36 -29.86
CA THR A 456 8.03 -5.92 -29.90
C THR A 456 8.93 -5.53 -31.04
N TYR A 457 10.00 -6.30 -31.27
CA TYR A 457 10.92 -6.14 -32.39
C TYR A 457 11.62 -7.46 -32.71
N PHE A 458 12.33 -7.50 -33.81
CA PHE A 458 13.22 -8.61 -34.22
C PHE A 458 14.64 -8.10 -34.18
N ASP A 459 15.50 -8.77 -33.43
CA ASP A 459 16.92 -8.46 -33.39
C ASP A 459 17.55 -8.89 -34.70
N PRO A 460 18.16 -7.97 -35.48
CA PRO A 460 18.93 -8.35 -36.62
C PRO A 460 20.19 -9.10 -36.13
N LYS A 461 20.28 -10.37 -36.46
CA LYS A 461 21.47 -11.18 -36.20
C LYS A 461 22.66 -10.71 -37.03
#